data_6d97d9252efa04993610d6e19b3c410e
#
_entry.id   6d97d9252efa04993610d6e19b3c410e
#
_cell.length_a   1.000
_cell.length_b   1.000
_cell.length_c   1.000
_cell.angle_alpha   90.00
_cell.angle_beta   90.00
_cell.angle_gamma   90.00
#
_symmetry.space_group_name_H-M   'P 1'
#
loop_
_entity.id
_entity.type
_entity.pdbx_description
1 polymer ?
#
loop_
_entity_poly.entity_id
_entity_poly.type
_entity_poly.pdbx_seq_one_letter_code
_entity_poly.pdbx_strand_id
1 'polypeptide(L)'
;MKNTCKIVALLLTVVMLFTMPAFGDSASENAAAADSAEIRVGVLKGPTGMGAIKLMDDSENGVYPNYHFTLTPEVTDIVARLSNGDLDIGALPTNVAANLYSKTSGAVKIIAVNCLGVLYILENGNSVHSVADLKGRTIYCNGQGSNPEYIINYILTQNGLVPGEDVDVEFADASEISAKMITGDIDLCMLPVPAVTTICLKNADVRKALDVSAEYAAAADDGSALTMGCLVAKSDFVDAHPEAVAEFLENYRASVEEVLSDVDASAELVAKYEIVGNAAIAKLAIPDASIVCITGADIRPALEGYFQVLYNANPASVGGNMPGDDFYYVS
;
A
#
# COMPACT_ATOMS: atom_id res chain seq x y z
N MET A 1 61.12 -73.77 -8.48
CA MET A 1 62.39 -73.67 -9.24
C MET A 1 62.77 -72.21 -9.37
N LYS A 2 63.90 -71.95 -8.71
CA LYS A 2 64.98 -71.04 -9.10
C LYS A 2 64.55 -69.56 -9.26
N ASN A 3 65.07 -68.72 -8.63
CA ASN A 3 66.37 -68.24 -8.07
C ASN A 3 66.33 -66.72 -8.17
N THR A 4 66.52 -66.06 -7.06
CA THR A 4 67.64 -65.17 -6.73
C THR A 4 67.93 -64.02 -7.74
N CYS A 5 67.94 -62.80 -7.26
CA CYS A 5 69.19 -62.19 -6.81
C CYS A 5 68.98 -60.80 -6.27
N LYS A 6 69.63 -60.57 -5.17
CA LYS A 6 69.85 -59.26 -4.52
C LYS A 6 70.58 -58.29 -5.42
N ILE A 7 70.40 -57.00 -5.25
CA ILE A 7 71.53 -56.03 -5.15
C ILE A 7 71.02 -54.77 -4.44
N VAL A 8 71.75 -54.46 -3.40
CA VAL A 8 71.71 -53.25 -2.56
C VAL A 8 72.43 -52.13 -3.38
N ALA A 9 71.84 -50.96 -3.48
CA ALA A 9 72.60 -49.76 -3.72
C ALA A 9 72.01 -48.61 -2.90
N LEU A 10 72.77 -48.21 -1.96
CA LEU A 10 72.74 -47.07 -1.08
C LEU A 10 73.14 -45.83 -1.89
N LEU A 11 72.33 -44.78 -1.92
CA LEU A 11 72.80 -43.43 -2.29
C LEU A 11 71.92 -42.34 -1.70
N LEU A 12 72.48 -41.70 -0.75
CA LEU A 12 72.40 -40.31 -0.30
C LEU A 12 71.18 -39.46 -0.70
N THR A 13 70.48 -39.18 0.28
CA THR A 13 69.49 -38.11 0.48
C THR A 13 70.14 -36.73 0.40
N VAL A 14 69.72 -35.91 -0.51
CA VAL A 14 69.84 -34.45 -0.40
C VAL A 14 68.47 -33.93 -0.04
N VAL A 15 68.29 -33.55 1.22
CA VAL A 15 67.15 -32.84 1.69
C VAL A 15 67.30 -31.35 1.25
N MET A 16 66.69 -30.98 0.15
CA MET A 16 66.44 -29.58 -0.13
C MET A 16 65.16 -29.17 0.62
N LEU A 17 65.33 -28.45 1.70
CA LEU A 17 64.27 -27.65 2.33
C LEU A 17 63.88 -26.54 1.36
N PHE A 18 62.81 -26.76 0.59
CA PHE A 18 62.06 -25.68 -0.02
C PHE A 18 61.13 -25.10 1.06
N THR A 19 61.54 -24.00 1.65
CA THR A 19 60.62 -23.10 2.35
C THR A 19 59.71 -22.46 1.31
N MET A 20 58.52 -23.03 1.15
CA MET A 20 57.43 -22.30 0.51
C MET A 20 56.98 -21.19 1.45
N PRO A 21 56.92 -19.93 1.00
CA PRO A 21 56.18 -18.94 1.73
C PRO A 21 54.71 -19.38 1.72
N ALA A 22 54.13 -19.56 2.87
CA ALA A 22 52.68 -19.65 3.04
C ALA A 22 52.08 -18.32 2.62
N PHE A 23 51.64 -18.27 1.37
CA PHE A 23 50.61 -17.28 1.00
C PHE A 23 49.37 -17.73 1.80
N GLY A 24 49.20 -17.10 2.92
CA GLY A 24 47.92 -17.07 3.61
C GLY A 24 46.96 -16.38 2.66
N ASP A 25 46.13 -17.20 2.04
CA ASP A 25 44.88 -16.75 1.45
C ASP A 25 43.98 -16.32 2.61
N SER A 26 44.23 -15.12 3.06
CA SER A 26 43.23 -14.37 3.78
C SER A 26 42.21 -13.93 2.71
N ALA A 27 41.43 -14.90 2.25
CA ALA A 27 40.12 -14.54 1.76
C ALA A 27 39.43 -13.84 2.93
N SER A 28 39.57 -12.54 2.92
CA SER A 28 38.76 -11.64 3.66
C SER A 28 37.32 -11.92 3.21
N GLU A 29 36.63 -12.83 3.89
CA GLU A 29 35.21 -12.76 4.05
C GLU A 29 34.89 -11.55 4.92
N ASN A 30 35.21 -10.39 4.40
CA ASN A 30 34.46 -9.21 4.66
C ASN A 30 33.32 -9.15 3.60
N ALA A 31 32.41 -10.12 3.64
CA ALA A 31 31.05 -9.77 3.48
C ALA A 31 30.81 -8.78 4.64
N ALA A 32 30.88 -7.49 4.32
CA ALA A 32 30.28 -6.48 5.15
C ALA A 32 28.88 -7.04 5.43
N ALA A 33 28.63 -7.40 6.69
CA ALA A 33 27.27 -7.49 7.17
C ALA A 33 26.70 -6.13 6.77
N ALA A 34 25.86 -6.11 5.74
CA ALA A 34 25.09 -4.95 5.43
C ALA A 34 24.46 -4.59 6.76
N ASP A 35 24.74 -3.39 7.23
CA ASP A 35 24.18 -2.87 8.47
C ASP A 35 22.69 -2.74 8.16
N SER A 36 21.97 -3.85 8.39
CA SER A 36 20.54 -3.93 8.09
C SER A 36 19.86 -3.08 9.14
N ALA A 37 19.61 -1.83 8.75
CA ALA A 37 18.94 -0.88 9.63
C ALA A 37 17.63 -1.49 10.12
N GLU A 38 17.36 -1.37 11.42
CA GLU A 38 16.06 -1.69 11.99
C GLU A 38 15.01 -0.76 11.37
N ILE A 39 13.93 -1.33 10.82
CA ILE A 39 12.85 -0.59 10.17
C ILE A 39 11.55 -0.83 10.93
N ARG A 40 11.01 0.23 11.54
CA ARG A 40 9.74 0.20 12.27
C ARG A 40 8.64 0.69 11.35
N VAL A 41 7.70 -0.21 11.03
CA VAL A 41 6.66 0.00 10.01
C VAL A 41 5.28 0.04 10.64
N GLY A 42 4.56 1.14 10.45
CA GLY A 42 3.14 1.25 10.83
C GLY A 42 2.23 0.85 9.67
N VAL A 43 1.29 -0.05 9.93
CA VAL A 43 0.34 -0.56 8.93
C VAL A 43 -1.09 -0.32 9.41
N LEU A 44 -1.95 0.16 8.50
CA LEU A 44 -3.38 0.34 8.77
C LEU A 44 -4.16 -0.94 8.49
N LYS A 45 -5.18 -1.22 9.31
CA LYS A 45 -6.22 -2.20 8.95
C LYS A 45 -7.01 -1.68 7.75
N GLY A 46 -7.22 -2.54 6.76
CA GLY A 46 -7.92 -2.23 5.52
C GLY A 46 -7.05 -2.36 4.26
N PRO A 47 -7.50 -1.81 3.11
CA PRO A 47 -6.81 -1.99 1.82
C PRO A 47 -5.34 -1.57 1.82
N THR A 48 -4.99 -0.46 2.47
CA THR A 48 -3.61 0.04 2.58
C THR A 48 -2.66 -0.90 3.33
N GLY A 49 -3.21 -1.82 4.14
CA GLY A 49 -2.42 -2.83 4.87
C GLY A 49 -2.29 -4.16 4.16
N MET A 50 -3.18 -4.46 3.21
CA MET A 50 -3.20 -5.77 2.56
C MET A 50 -1.91 -6.09 1.81
N GLY A 51 -1.30 -5.09 1.16
CA GLY A 51 -0.06 -5.28 0.40
C GLY A 51 1.15 -5.66 1.25
N ALA A 52 1.14 -5.35 2.56
CA ALA A 52 2.22 -5.66 3.48
C ALA A 52 2.11 -7.05 4.12
N ILE A 53 0.99 -7.76 3.93
CA ILE A 53 0.62 -8.89 4.78
C ILE A 53 1.62 -10.05 4.72
N LYS A 54 2.14 -10.34 3.53
CA LYS A 54 3.15 -11.38 3.36
C LYS A 54 4.49 -10.97 3.99
N LEU A 55 4.89 -9.73 3.79
CA LEU A 55 6.11 -9.20 4.40
C LEU A 55 6.03 -9.18 5.94
N MET A 56 4.84 -8.90 6.49
CA MET A 56 4.57 -9.01 7.93
C MET A 56 4.72 -10.45 8.43
N ASP A 57 4.15 -11.42 7.72
CA ASP A 57 4.22 -12.83 8.09
C ASP A 57 5.65 -13.37 8.00
N ASP A 58 6.37 -13.02 6.95
CA ASP A 58 7.79 -13.38 6.78
C ASP A 58 8.67 -12.77 7.88
N SER A 59 8.39 -11.53 8.29
CA SER A 59 9.10 -10.89 9.39
C SER A 59 8.86 -11.59 10.72
N GLU A 60 7.61 -11.94 11.06
CA GLU A 60 7.28 -12.73 12.25
C GLU A 60 7.98 -14.12 12.25
N ASN A 61 8.13 -14.71 11.08
CA ASN A 61 8.81 -16.00 10.90
C ASN A 61 10.33 -15.88 10.80
N GLY A 62 10.90 -14.67 10.97
CA GLY A 62 12.34 -14.42 11.03
C GLY A 62 13.05 -14.40 9.69
N VAL A 63 12.32 -14.26 8.56
CA VAL A 63 12.91 -14.06 7.23
C VAL A 63 13.51 -12.65 7.14
N TYR A 64 12.79 -11.66 7.68
CA TYR A 64 13.25 -10.28 7.77
C TYR A 64 13.28 -9.82 9.24
N PRO A 65 14.28 -10.23 10.02
CA PRO A 65 14.30 -9.99 11.47
C PRO A 65 14.47 -8.52 11.85
N ASN A 66 14.91 -7.67 10.92
CA ASN A 66 15.10 -6.24 11.08
C ASN A 66 13.83 -5.40 10.77
N TYR A 67 12.72 -6.02 10.37
CA TYR A 67 11.47 -5.32 10.14
C TYR A 67 10.51 -5.54 11.31
N HIS A 68 10.01 -4.45 11.88
CA HIS A 68 9.12 -4.46 13.03
C HIS A 68 7.79 -3.81 12.68
N PHE A 69 6.75 -4.61 12.53
CA PHE A 69 5.44 -4.13 12.13
C PHE A 69 4.55 -3.80 13.34
N THR A 70 3.85 -2.67 13.25
CA THR A 70 2.76 -2.29 14.15
C THR A 70 1.49 -2.13 13.34
N LEU A 71 0.47 -2.93 13.64
CA LEU A 71 -0.83 -2.87 12.99
C LEU A 71 -1.83 -2.11 13.86
N THR A 72 -2.51 -1.12 13.29
CA THR A 72 -3.53 -0.31 13.97
C THR A 72 -4.68 0.05 13.03
N PRO A 73 -5.93 0.18 13.52
CA PRO A 73 -7.02 0.73 12.73
C PRO A 73 -6.98 2.27 12.65
N GLU A 74 -6.18 2.93 13.51
CA GLU A 74 -6.25 4.38 13.70
C GLU A 74 -5.13 5.10 12.94
N VAL A 75 -5.51 5.89 11.93
CA VAL A 75 -4.60 6.75 11.15
C VAL A 75 -3.82 7.71 12.06
N THR A 76 -4.48 8.25 13.07
CA THR A 76 -3.88 9.20 14.03
C THR A 76 -2.77 8.58 14.87
N ASP A 77 -2.83 7.27 15.14
CA ASP A 77 -1.77 6.55 15.86
C ASP A 77 -0.49 6.47 14.99
N ILE A 78 -0.62 6.13 13.71
CA ILE A 78 0.54 6.12 12.79
C ILE A 78 1.14 7.52 12.67
N VAL A 79 0.32 8.55 12.48
CA VAL A 79 0.77 9.94 12.38
C VAL A 79 1.54 10.36 13.64
N ALA A 80 1.01 10.04 14.83
CA ALA A 80 1.66 10.36 16.09
C ALA A 80 3.01 9.65 16.24
N ARG A 81 3.07 8.35 15.94
CA ARG A 81 4.28 7.54 16.04
C ARG A 81 5.36 7.95 15.04
N LEU A 82 5.00 8.31 13.79
CA LEU A 82 5.93 8.90 12.83
C LEU A 82 6.50 10.22 13.35
N SER A 83 5.62 11.09 13.88
CA SER A 83 6.03 12.40 14.41
C SER A 83 6.93 12.30 15.65
N ASN A 84 6.71 11.29 16.50
CA ASN A 84 7.52 11.06 17.71
C ASN A 84 8.80 10.25 17.43
N GLY A 85 8.97 9.69 16.23
CA GLY A 85 10.11 8.85 15.89
C GLY A 85 9.99 7.40 16.39
N ASP A 86 8.77 6.93 16.72
CA ASP A 86 8.49 5.54 17.08
C ASP A 86 8.33 4.63 15.86
N LEU A 87 8.08 5.23 14.67
CA LEU A 87 8.04 4.58 13.37
C LEU A 87 8.98 5.29 12.40
N ASP A 88 9.53 4.53 11.45
CA ASP A 88 10.36 5.02 10.37
C ASP A 88 9.57 5.11 9.06
N ILE A 89 8.66 4.14 8.85
CA ILE A 89 7.76 4.04 7.71
C ILE A 89 6.32 3.90 8.22
N GLY A 90 5.36 4.49 7.50
CA GLY A 90 3.94 4.35 7.84
C GLY A 90 3.04 4.31 6.60
N ALA A 91 2.03 3.42 6.62
CA ALA A 91 0.97 3.43 5.63
C ALA A 91 -0.09 4.47 6.03
N LEU A 92 -0.38 5.40 5.13
CA LEU A 92 -1.33 6.50 5.37
C LEU A 92 -2.26 6.71 4.17
N PRO A 93 -3.45 7.27 4.38
CA PRO A 93 -4.18 7.92 3.29
C PRO A 93 -3.34 9.04 2.69
N THR A 94 -3.35 9.17 1.36
CA THR A 94 -2.46 10.11 0.64
C THR A 94 -2.65 11.57 1.05
N ASN A 95 -3.89 12.00 1.29
CA ASN A 95 -4.20 13.33 1.80
C ASN A 95 -3.66 13.57 3.22
N VAL A 96 -3.67 12.53 4.07
CA VAL A 96 -3.10 12.62 5.43
C VAL A 96 -1.58 12.73 5.35
N ALA A 97 -0.95 12.02 4.42
CA ALA A 97 0.49 12.14 4.15
C ALA A 97 0.86 13.58 3.72
N ALA A 98 0.10 14.19 2.79
CA ALA A 98 0.30 15.58 2.38
C ALA A 98 0.12 16.57 3.55
N ASN A 99 -0.90 16.35 4.40
CA ASN A 99 -1.12 17.13 5.61
C ASN A 99 0.06 16.99 6.60
N LEU A 100 0.56 15.79 6.80
CA LEU A 100 1.69 15.52 7.69
C LEU A 100 2.95 16.22 7.18
N TYR A 101 3.25 16.08 5.87
CA TYR A 101 4.34 16.77 5.21
C TYR A 101 4.26 18.29 5.44
N SER A 102 3.10 18.90 5.17
CA SER A 102 2.90 20.35 5.37
C SER A 102 3.09 20.78 6.82
N LYS A 103 2.49 20.06 7.77
CA LYS A 103 2.57 20.38 9.21
C LYS A 103 3.96 20.18 9.81
N THR A 104 4.75 19.30 9.25
CA THR A 104 6.10 18.98 9.73
C THR A 104 7.20 19.66 8.91
N SER A 105 6.82 20.53 7.96
CA SER A 105 7.77 21.25 7.09
C SER A 105 8.71 20.31 6.34
N GLY A 106 8.16 19.21 5.78
CA GLY A 106 8.94 18.27 4.96
C GLY A 106 9.59 17.11 5.71
N ALA A 107 9.20 16.84 6.96
CA ALA A 107 9.81 15.74 7.73
C ALA A 107 9.42 14.33 7.27
N VAL A 108 8.56 14.20 6.26
CA VAL A 108 8.18 12.91 5.65
C VAL A 108 8.19 13.00 4.13
N LYS A 109 8.50 11.87 3.47
CA LYS A 109 8.43 11.69 2.02
C LYS A 109 7.52 10.52 1.69
N ILE A 110 6.76 10.59 0.57
CA ILE A 110 6.10 9.40 0.00
C ILE A 110 7.16 8.56 -0.70
N ILE A 111 7.27 7.29 -0.28
CA ILE A 111 8.20 6.32 -0.86
C ILE A 111 7.51 5.33 -1.81
N ALA A 112 6.19 5.14 -1.66
CA ALA A 112 5.37 4.37 -2.59
C ALA A 112 3.90 4.78 -2.53
N VAL A 113 3.17 4.66 -3.65
CA VAL A 113 1.71 4.53 -3.64
C VAL A 113 1.39 3.04 -3.49
N ASN A 114 0.59 2.68 -2.49
CA ASN A 114 0.31 1.29 -2.15
C ASN A 114 -1.14 0.86 -2.33
N CYS A 115 -2.03 1.82 -2.58
CA CYS A 115 -3.45 1.55 -2.79
C CYS A 115 -4.05 2.63 -3.68
N LEU A 116 -4.66 2.21 -4.79
CA LEU A 116 -5.46 3.10 -5.63
C LEU A 116 -6.88 3.24 -5.08
N GLY A 117 -7.85 3.63 -5.90
CA GLY A 117 -9.22 3.79 -5.46
C GLY A 117 -9.87 2.46 -5.07
N VAL A 118 -10.62 2.50 -4.00
CA VAL A 118 -11.31 1.34 -3.40
C VAL A 118 -12.81 1.60 -3.23
N LEU A 119 -13.31 2.69 -3.81
CA LEU A 119 -14.70 3.09 -3.72
C LEU A 119 -15.51 2.52 -4.89
N TYR A 120 -16.71 2.08 -4.59
CA TYR A 120 -17.69 1.60 -5.58
C TYR A 120 -19.05 2.22 -5.31
N ILE A 121 -19.77 2.55 -6.38
CA ILE A 121 -21.19 2.86 -6.28
C ILE A 121 -21.94 1.52 -6.40
N LEU A 122 -22.69 1.20 -5.34
CA LEU A 122 -23.56 0.04 -5.28
C LEU A 122 -24.98 0.43 -5.62
N GLU A 123 -25.68 -0.47 -6.30
CA GLU A 123 -27.11 -0.36 -6.59
C GLU A 123 -27.86 -1.60 -6.17
N ASN A 124 -28.99 -1.41 -5.47
CA ASN A 124 -30.02 -2.42 -5.29
C ASN A 124 -30.97 -2.33 -6.49
N GLY A 125 -30.69 -3.04 -7.54
CA GLY A 125 -31.36 -2.93 -8.84
C GLY A 125 -30.42 -3.03 -10.03
N ASN A 126 -30.87 -2.55 -11.19
CA ASN A 126 -30.08 -2.59 -12.43
C ASN A 126 -30.44 -1.43 -13.37
N SER A 127 -30.38 -0.19 -12.89
CA SER A 127 -30.70 1.01 -13.66
C SER A 127 -29.52 1.96 -13.87
N VAL A 128 -28.47 1.83 -13.05
CA VAL A 128 -27.26 2.68 -13.12
C VAL A 128 -26.15 1.96 -13.89
N HIS A 129 -25.79 2.49 -15.07
CA HIS A 129 -24.75 1.97 -15.96
C HIS A 129 -23.70 3.05 -16.30
N SER A 130 -23.97 4.30 -15.92
CA SER A 130 -23.09 5.44 -16.09
C SER A 130 -23.35 6.48 -15.01
N VAL A 131 -22.43 7.44 -14.87
CA VAL A 131 -22.63 8.59 -13.96
C VAL A 131 -23.88 9.40 -14.31
N ALA A 132 -24.25 9.50 -15.60
CA ALA A 132 -25.44 10.21 -16.04
C ALA A 132 -26.75 9.61 -15.50
N ASP A 133 -26.77 8.31 -15.20
CA ASP A 133 -27.97 7.62 -14.66
C ASP A 133 -28.22 7.96 -13.17
N LEU A 134 -27.29 8.67 -12.53
CA LEU A 134 -27.45 9.15 -11.16
C LEU A 134 -28.36 10.39 -11.08
N LYS A 135 -28.68 11.03 -12.23
CA LYS A 135 -29.53 12.24 -12.25
C LYS A 135 -30.90 11.97 -11.65
N GLY A 136 -31.29 12.85 -10.70
CA GLY A 136 -32.57 12.74 -9.96
C GLY A 136 -32.59 11.64 -8.89
N ARG A 137 -31.43 11.07 -8.57
CA ARG A 137 -31.29 10.01 -7.56
C ARG A 137 -30.65 10.55 -6.29
N THR A 138 -30.88 9.83 -5.20
CA THR A 138 -30.16 10.03 -3.94
C THR A 138 -29.10 8.95 -3.79
N ILE A 139 -27.85 9.33 -3.52
CA ILE A 139 -26.74 8.43 -3.22
C ILE A 139 -26.25 8.64 -1.78
N TYR A 140 -26.16 7.57 -1.02
CA TYR A 140 -25.65 7.60 0.35
C TYR A 140 -24.15 7.36 0.38
N CYS A 141 -23.39 8.29 0.96
CA CYS A 141 -21.94 8.25 1.05
C CYS A 141 -21.47 8.31 2.51
N ASN A 142 -20.33 7.72 2.79
CA ASN A 142 -19.62 8.02 4.03
C ASN A 142 -18.56 9.09 3.78
N GLY A 143 -18.06 9.72 4.85
CA GLY A 143 -16.90 10.60 4.76
C GLY A 143 -17.22 12.03 4.34
N GLN A 144 -18.27 12.63 4.90
CA GLN A 144 -18.57 14.06 4.75
C GLN A 144 -17.37 14.92 5.17
N GLY A 145 -17.04 15.94 4.38
CA GLY A 145 -15.87 16.80 4.61
C GLY A 145 -14.52 16.14 4.33
N SER A 146 -14.51 14.99 3.64
CA SER A 146 -13.30 14.22 3.35
C SER A 146 -13.26 13.69 1.91
N ASN A 147 -12.22 12.90 1.57
CA ASN A 147 -11.97 12.44 0.22
C ASN A 147 -13.18 11.84 -0.51
N PRO A 148 -14.01 10.96 0.07
CA PRO A 148 -15.16 10.40 -0.65
C PRO A 148 -16.11 11.47 -1.18
N GLU A 149 -16.43 12.49 -0.38
CA GLU A 149 -17.27 13.61 -0.83
C GLU A 149 -16.61 14.40 -1.96
N TYR A 150 -15.33 14.74 -1.82
CA TYR A 150 -14.64 15.52 -2.85
C TYR A 150 -14.58 14.77 -4.19
N ILE A 151 -14.38 13.45 -4.15
CA ILE A 151 -14.29 12.61 -5.33
C ILE A 151 -15.66 12.46 -6.02
N ILE A 152 -16.73 12.16 -5.28
CA ILE A 152 -18.05 12.03 -5.91
C ILE A 152 -18.50 13.36 -6.51
N ASN A 153 -18.28 14.47 -5.80
CA ASN A 153 -18.61 15.81 -6.31
C ASN A 153 -17.81 16.16 -7.56
N TYR A 154 -16.52 15.81 -7.61
CA TYR A 154 -15.68 15.98 -8.79
C TYR A 154 -16.22 15.18 -9.97
N ILE A 155 -16.48 13.88 -9.81
CA ILE A 155 -17.00 13.01 -10.86
C ILE A 155 -18.35 13.52 -11.38
N LEU A 156 -19.29 13.87 -10.50
CA LEU A 156 -20.57 14.42 -10.89
C LEU A 156 -20.40 15.70 -11.71
N THR A 157 -19.59 16.65 -11.24
CA THR A 157 -19.35 17.93 -11.91
C THR A 157 -18.72 17.74 -13.28
N GLN A 158 -17.72 16.88 -13.42
CA GLN A 158 -17.09 16.60 -14.72
C GLN A 158 -18.06 15.94 -15.71
N ASN A 159 -19.08 15.24 -15.22
CA ASN A 159 -20.15 14.68 -16.05
C ASN A 159 -21.36 15.62 -16.24
N GLY A 160 -21.23 16.91 -15.87
CA GLY A 160 -22.26 17.93 -16.06
C GLY A 160 -23.46 17.82 -15.12
N LEU A 161 -23.28 17.14 -14.00
CA LEU A 161 -24.28 17.03 -12.93
C LEU A 161 -23.89 17.93 -11.74
N VAL A 162 -24.87 18.60 -11.16
CA VAL A 162 -24.67 19.49 -10.02
C VAL A 162 -24.97 18.72 -8.73
N PRO A 163 -23.95 18.47 -7.86
CA PRO A 163 -24.18 17.85 -6.56
C PRO A 163 -25.14 18.67 -5.70
N GLY A 164 -26.13 18.03 -5.09
CA GLY A 164 -27.18 18.66 -4.29
C GLY A 164 -28.35 19.25 -5.07
N GLU A 165 -28.27 19.29 -6.43
CA GLU A 165 -29.35 19.73 -7.31
C GLU A 165 -29.79 18.62 -8.29
N ASP A 166 -28.84 18.09 -9.07
CA ASP A 166 -29.09 16.99 -9.99
C ASP A 166 -28.98 15.63 -9.33
N VAL A 167 -28.15 15.49 -8.30
CA VAL A 167 -27.93 14.28 -7.51
C VAL A 167 -27.88 14.64 -6.03
N ASP A 168 -28.79 14.09 -5.23
CA ASP A 168 -28.74 14.26 -3.79
C ASP A 168 -27.64 13.36 -3.20
N VAL A 169 -26.65 13.98 -2.53
CA VAL A 169 -25.57 13.25 -1.85
C VAL A 169 -25.81 13.34 -0.34
N GLU A 170 -26.27 12.23 0.22
CA GLU A 170 -26.57 12.10 1.66
C GLU A 170 -25.43 11.42 2.39
N PHE A 171 -25.10 11.90 3.60
CA PHE A 171 -23.98 11.37 4.38
C PHE A 171 -24.43 10.68 5.66
N ALA A 172 -23.86 9.48 5.89
CA ALA A 172 -24.03 8.72 7.13
C ALA A 172 -22.80 7.85 7.43
N ASP A 173 -22.79 7.18 8.57
CA ASP A 173 -21.74 6.23 8.89
C ASP A 173 -21.77 5.01 7.95
N ALA A 174 -20.59 4.50 7.56
CA ALA A 174 -20.49 3.36 6.65
C ALA A 174 -21.23 2.11 7.14
N SER A 175 -21.31 1.90 8.46
CA SER A 175 -22.06 0.80 9.08
C SER A 175 -23.57 0.97 8.92
N GLU A 176 -24.09 2.19 9.07
CA GLU A 176 -25.51 2.51 8.87
C GLU A 176 -25.90 2.34 7.40
N ILE A 177 -25.11 2.91 6.47
CA ILE A 177 -25.34 2.77 5.03
C ILE A 177 -25.31 1.28 4.63
N SER A 178 -24.32 0.52 5.15
CA SER A 178 -24.22 -0.91 4.87
C SER A 178 -25.45 -1.69 5.35
N ALA A 179 -25.95 -1.38 6.54
CA ALA A 179 -27.14 -2.03 7.07
C ALA A 179 -28.38 -1.73 6.18
N LYS A 180 -28.59 -0.48 5.80
CA LYS A 180 -29.69 -0.07 4.93
C LYS A 180 -29.63 -0.69 3.52
N MET A 181 -28.42 -0.81 2.94
CA MET A 181 -28.25 -1.50 1.66
C MET A 181 -28.53 -3.00 1.76
N ILE A 182 -28.12 -3.64 2.85
CA ILE A 182 -28.38 -5.08 3.09
C ILE A 182 -29.88 -5.36 3.23
N THR A 183 -30.63 -4.46 3.90
CA THR A 183 -32.08 -4.60 4.11
C THR A 183 -32.90 -4.12 2.90
N GLY A 184 -32.31 -3.41 1.95
CA GLY A 184 -33.01 -2.82 0.82
C GLY A 184 -33.77 -1.53 1.15
N ASP A 185 -33.42 -0.87 2.25
CA ASP A 185 -34.04 0.41 2.65
C ASP A 185 -33.52 1.60 1.83
N ILE A 186 -32.39 1.43 1.16
CA ILE A 186 -31.80 2.39 0.20
C ILE A 186 -31.36 1.67 -1.07
N ASP A 187 -31.42 2.39 -2.20
CA ASP A 187 -31.13 1.83 -3.51
C ASP A 187 -29.68 2.07 -3.99
N LEU A 188 -29.06 3.18 -3.56
CA LEU A 188 -27.74 3.59 -4.02
C LEU A 188 -26.86 4.02 -2.86
N CYS A 189 -25.61 3.54 -2.88
CA CYS A 189 -24.59 4.07 -1.98
C CYS A 189 -23.21 4.04 -2.62
N MET A 190 -22.28 4.85 -2.10
CA MET A 190 -20.86 4.78 -2.41
C MET A 190 -20.09 4.45 -1.13
N LEU A 191 -19.41 3.31 -1.14
CA LEU A 191 -18.66 2.80 0.00
C LEU A 191 -17.31 2.18 -0.45
N PRO A 192 -16.34 2.06 0.46
CA PRO A 192 -15.09 1.38 0.18
C PRO A 192 -15.19 -0.14 0.39
N VAL A 193 -14.27 -0.88 -0.23
CA VAL A 193 -13.92 -2.25 0.15
C VAL A 193 -13.32 -2.20 1.58
N PRO A 194 -13.66 -3.15 2.50
CA PRO A 194 -14.42 -4.39 2.31
C PRO A 194 -15.95 -4.27 2.57
N ALA A 195 -16.48 -3.08 2.87
CA ALA A 195 -17.92 -2.90 3.12
C ALA A 195 -18.75 -3.32 1.90
N VAL A 196 -18.32 -2.91 0.70
CA VAL A 196 -18.89 -3.29 -0.61
C VAL A 196 -19.02 -4.81 -0.72
N THR A 197 -17.93 -5.53 -0.48
CA THR A 197 -17.88 -7.00 -0.53
C THR A 197 -18.89 -7.62 0.44
N THR A 198 -18.95 -7.09 1.66
CA THR A 198 -19.86 -7.59 2.70
C THR A 198 -21.33 -7.40 2.31
N ILE A 199 -21.67 -6.24 1.74
CA ILE A 199 -23.04 -5.94 1.29
C ILE A 199 -23.45 -6.90 0.16
N CYS A 200 -22.63 -7.02 -0.90
CA CYS A 200 -22.93 -7.90 -2.03
C CYS A 200 -23.05 -9.38 -1.63
N LEU A 201 -22.30 -9.83 -0.61
CA LEU A 201 -22.45 -11.17 -0.05
C LEU A 201 -23.77 -11.40 0.71
N LYS A 202 -24.27 -10.35 1.38
CA LYS A 202 -25.47 -10.45 2.24
C LYS A 202 -26.77 -10.13 1.51
N ASN A 203 -26.70 -9.40 0.41
CA ASN A 203 -27.85 -9.08 -0.44
C ASN A 203 -27.48 -9.31 -1.90
N ALA A 204 -28.02 -10.38 -2.48
CA ALA A 204 -27.75 -10.80 -3.87
C ALA A 204 -28.38 -9.88 -4.93
N ASP A 205 -29.31 -8.99 -4.54
CA ASP A 205 -29.92 -8.01 -5.44
C ASP A 205 -29.05 -6.75 -5.58
N VAL A 206 -28.04 -6.59 -4.71
CA VAL A 206 -27.08 -5.49 -4.75
C VAL A 206 -25.89 -5.84 -5.64
N ARG A 207 -25.56 -4.93 -6.55
CA ARG A 207 -24.40 -5.05 -7.44
C ARG A 207 -23.46 -3.85 -7.33
N LYS A 208 -22.22 -4.02 -7.73
CA LYS A 208 -21.30 -2.92 -8.04
C LYS A 208 -21.76 -2.30 -9.37
N ALA A 209 -22.37 -1.13 -9.29
CA ALA A 209 -22.88 -0.42 -10.47
C ALA A 209 -21.78 0.34 -11.21
N LEU A 210 -20.96 1.11 -10.46
CA LEU A 210 -19.83 1.87 -11.01
C LEU A 210 -18.59 1.66 -10.15
N ASP A 211 -17.44 1.54 -10.82
CA ASP A 211 -16.11 1.62 -10.21
C ASP A 211 -15.68 3.08 -10.18
N VAL A 212 -15.60 3.65 -8.99
CA VAL A 212 -15.27 5.08 -8.80
C VAL A 212 -13.87 5.43 -9.33
N SER A 213 -12.94 4.46 -9.33
CA SER A 213 -11.61 4.66 -9.93
C SER A 213 -11.66 4.79 -11.44
N ALA A 214 -12.47 3.97 -12.09
CA ALA A 214 -12.69 4.04 -13.54
C ALA A 214 -13.41 5.35 -13.92
N GLU A 215 -14.43 5.74 -13.15
CA GLU A 215 -15.16 6.98 -13.39
C GLU A 215 -14.28 8.23 -13.13
N TYR A 216 -13.41 8.17 -12.11
CA TYR A 216 -12.42 9.22 -11.86
C TYR A 216 -11.43 9.35 -13.02
N ALA A 217 -10.85 8.24 -13.48
CA ALA A 217 -9.89 8.23 -14.58
C ALA A 217 -10.52 8.72 -15.90
N ALA A 218 -11.80 8.44 -16.12
CA ALA A 218 -12.54 8.94 -17.27
C ALA A 218 -12.84 10.45 -17.17
N ALA A 219 -12.96 10.99 -15.97
CA ALA A 219 -13.22 12.39 -15.67
C ALA A 219 -11.96 13.24 -15.62
N ALA A 220 -10.79 12.65 -15.32
CA ALA A 220 -9.51 13.33 -15.20
C ALA A 220 -8.82 13.42 -16.57
N ASP A 221 -8.56 14.66 -17.06
CA ASP A 221 -7.92 14.88 -18.36
C ASP A 221 -6.38 14.74 -18.32
N ASP A 222 -5.78 14.59 -17.13
CA ASP A 222 -4.34 14.63 -16.89
C ASP A 222 -3.70 13.24 -16.73
N GLY A 223 -4.50 12.17 -16.84
CA GLY A 223 -4.03 10.80 -16.67
C GLY A 223 -3.73 10.39 -15.21
N SER A 224 -4.11 11.22 -14.24
CA SER A 224 -3.97 10.89 -12.83
C SER A 224 -4.90 9.74 -12.43
N ALA A 225 -4.49 9.01 -11.39
CA ALA A 225 -5.28 7.93 -10.80
C ALA A 225 -5.89 8.38 -9.47
N LEU A 226 -7.01 7.77 -9.10
CA LEU A 226 -7.55 7.91 -7.75
C LEU A 226 -6.64 7.15 -6.79
N THR A 227 -5.76 7.85 -6.08
CA THR A 227 -4.76 7.26 -5.19
C THR A 227 -5.18 7.45 -3.73
N MET A 228 -5.54 6.36 -3.05
CA MET A 228 -6.09 6.47 -1.69
C MET A 228 -5.08 6.15 -0.60
N GLY A 229 -4.05 5.37 -0.88
CA GLY A 229 -3.05 4.98 0.10
C GLY A 229 -1.62 5.12 -0.38
N CYS A 230 -0.72 5.40 0.56
CA CYS A 230 0.71 5.48 0.32
C CYS A 230 1.52 4.97 1.52
N LEU A 231 2.78 4.64 1.25
CA LEU A 231 3.81 4.50 2.28
C LEU A 231 4.57 5.81 2.36
N VAL A 232 4.68 6.36 3.56
CA VAL A 232 5.57 7.48 3.86
C VAL A 232 6.72 7.00 4.71
N ALA A 233 7.89 7.60 4.52
CA ALA A 233 9.04 7.44 5.41
C ALA A 233 9.46 8.78 5.98
N LYS A 234 10.07 8.77 7.15
CA LYS A 234 10.70 9.97 7.72
C LYS A 234 11.85 10.40 6.82
N SER A 235 11.95 11.71 6.56
CA SER A 235 12.99 12.25 5.67
C SER A 235 14.40 11.98 6.20
N ASP A 236 14.61 12.11 7.51
CA ASP A 236 15.88 11.80 8.16
C ASP A 236 16.27 10.30 8.06
N PHE A 237 15.29 9.40 8.11
CA PHE A 237 15.51 7.97 7.93
C PHE A 237 15.90 7.64 6.48
N VAL A 238 15.18 8.20 5.51
CA VAL A 238 15.48 8.05 4.07
C VAL A 238 16.90 8.54 3.76
N ASP A 239 17.27 9.70 4.29
CA ASP A 239 18.57 10.33 4.04
C ASP A 239 19.72 9.56 4.73
N ALA A 240 19.47 8.93 5.87
CA ALA A 240 20.47 8.17 6.63
C ALA A 240 20.61 6.70 6.13
N HIS A 241 19.54 6.11 5.61
CA HIS A 241 19.46 4.68 5.26
C HIS A 241 18.85 4.43 3.86
N PRO A 242 19.37 5.05 2.79
CA PRO A 242 18.77 4.95 1.44
C PRO A 242 18.76 3.51 0.91
N GLU A 243 19.78 2.71 1.23
CA GLU A 243 19.86 1.30 0.81
C GLU A 243 18.81 0.44 1.53
N ALA A 244 18.58 0.68 2.82
CA ALA A 244 17.55 -0.05 3.57
C ALA A 244 16.12 0.30 3.09
N VAL A 245 15.89 1.56 2.69
CA VAL A 245 14.61 1.97 2.07
C VAL A 245 14.42 1.30 0.72
N ALA A 246 15.46 1.23 -0.12
CA ALA A 246 15.40 0.56 -1.41
C ALA A 246 15.11 -0.95 -1.25
N GLU A 247 15.81 -1.63 -0.34
CA GLU A 247 15.57 -3.05 -0.03
C GLU A 247 14.14 -3.28 0.51
N PHE A 248 13.67 -2.43 1.43
CA PHE A 248 12.31 -2.50 1.93
C PHE A 248 11.27 -2.37 0.80
N LEU A 249 11.47 -1.46 -0.15
CA LEU A 249 10.56 -1.26 -1.28
C LEU A 249 10.54 -2.47 -2.24
N GLU A 250 11.68 -3.14 -2.45
CA GLU A 250 11.76 -4.38 -3.23
C GLU A 250 10.99 -5.51 -2.52
N ASN A 251 11.23 -5.69 -1.23
CA ASN A 251 10.53 -6.70 -0.42
C ASN A 251 9.01 -6.42 -0.32
N TYR A 252 8.64 -5.15 -0.20
CA TYR A 252 7.24 -4.74 -0.22
C TYR A 252 6.58 -5.03 -1.57
N ARG A 253 7.26 -4.76 -2.68
CA ARG A 253 6.80 -5.09 -4.03
C ARG A 253 6.56 -6.60 -4.19
N ALA A 254 7.52 -7.41 -3.74
CA ALA A 254 7.38 -8.87 -3.77
C ALA A 254 6.18 -9.34 -2.93
N SER A 255 5.96 -8.73 -1.76
CA SER A 255 4.78 -9.00 -0.94
C SER A 255 3.47 -8.67 -1.68
N VAL A 256 3.40 -7.53 -2.36
CA VAL A 256 2.23 -7.14 -3.17
C VAL A 256 1.98 -8.14 -4.30
N GLU A 257 3.03 -8.55 -5.03
CA GLU A 257 2.92 -9.52 -6.11
C GLU A 257 2.43 -10.88 -5.60
N GLU A 258 2.92 -11.34 -4.46
CA GLU A 258 2.46 -12.59 -3.84
C GLU A 258 1.00 -12.48 -3.39
N VAL A 259 0.62 -11.37 -2.76
CA VAL A 259 -0.78 -11.12 -2.34
C VAL A 259 -1.75 -11.20 -3.51
N LEU A 260 -1.37 -10.68 -4.66
CA LEU A 260 -2.22 -10.67 -5.85
C LEU A 260 -2.19 -11.99 -6.64
N SER A 261 -1.09 -12.73 -6.57
CA SER A 261 -0.94 -14.01 -7.29
C SER A 261 -1.51 -15.20 -6.54
N ASP A 262 -1.48 -15.19 -5.19
CA ASP A 262 -2.07 -16.24 -4.33
C ASP A 262 -3.09 -15.62 -3.36
N VAL A 263 -4.25 -15.27 -3.92
CA VAL A 263 -5.35 -14.64 -3.16
C VAL A 263 -5.87 -15.55 -2.06
N ASP A 264 -5.83 -16.88 -2.23
CA ASP A 264 -6.33 -17.81 -1.24
C ASP A 264 -5.44 -17.85 0.02
N ALA A 265 -4.13 -18.02 -0.14
CA ALA A 265 -3.20 -17.96 0.98
C ALA A 265 -3.18 -16.56 1.62
N SER A 266 -3.21 -15.51 0.81
CA SER A 266 -3.22 -14.13 1.29
C SER A 266 -4.48 -13.78 2.08
N ALA A 267 -5.64 -14.33 1.73
CA ALA A 267 -6.89 -14.13 2.47
C ALA A 267 -6.82 -14.73 3.88
N GLU A 268 -6.15 -15.86 4.05
CA GLU A 268 -5.92 -16.46 5.37
C GLU A 268 -4.99 -15.57 6.24
N LEU A 269 -3.94 -14.99 5.63
CA LEU A 269 -3.06 -14.04 6.34
C LEU A 269 -3.79 -12.74 6.69
N VAL A 270 -4.57 -12.19 5.77
CA VAL A 270 -5.41 -10.99 6.01
C VAL A 270 -6.36 -11.21 7.18
N ALA A 271 -6.94 -12.42 7.31
CA ALA A 271 -7.78 -12.80 8.44
C ALA A 271 -6.96 -13.06 9.72
N LYS A 272 -5.79 -13.73 9.63
CA LYS A 272 -4.87 -13.98 10.76
C LYS A 272 -4.50 -12.67 11.46
N TYR A 273 -4.17 -11.64 10.70
CA TYR A 273 -3.81 -10.32 11.22
C TYR A 273 -5.00 -9.38 11.44
N GLU A 274 -6.23 -9.89 11.28
CA GLU A 274 -7.46 -9.12 11.50
C GLU A 274 -7.54 -7.82 10.67
N ILE A 275 -6.91 -7.78 9.49
CA ILE A 275 -7.07 -6.66 8.55
C ILE A 275 -8.50 -6.64 8.01
N VAL A 276 -9.04 -7.81 7.71
CA VAL A 276 -10.47 -8.06 7.44
C VAL A 276 -10.92 -9.23 8.29
N GLY A 277 -12.13 -9.17 8.81
CA GLY A 277 -12.62 -10.05 9.89
C GLY A 277 -12.72 -11.54 9.58
N ASN A 278 -12.65 -11.98 8.31
CA ASN A 278 -12.55 -13.39 7.92
C ASN A 278 -11.99 -13.58 6.52
N ALA A 279 -11.42 -14.77 6.25
CA ALA A 279 -10.77 -15.11 5.00
C ALA A 279 -11.73 -15.12 3.80
N ALA A 280 -12.99 -15.50 3.97
CA ALA A 280 -13.96 -15.53 2.88
C ALA A 280 -14.27 -14.12 2.34
N ILE A 281 -14.40 -13.13 3.23
CA ILE A 281 -14.54 -11.71 2.83
C ILE A 281 -13.22 -11.21 2.23
N ALA A 282 -12.08 -11.52 2.86
CA ALA A 282 -10.75 -11.11 2.38
C ALA A 282 -10.47 -11.61 0.96
N LYS A 283 -10.77 -12.87 0.67
CA LYS A 283 -10.62 -13.47 -0.67
C LYS A 283 -11.36 -12.71 -1.77
N LEU A 284 -12.56 -12.22 -1.46
CA LEU A 284 -13.36 -11.44 -2.42
C LEU A 284 -12.97 -9.95 -2.42
N ALA A 285 -12.41 -9.45 -1.31
CA ALA A 285 -12.03 -8.05 -1.18
C ALA A 285 -10.64 -7.74 -1.80
N ILE A 286 -9.69 -8.66 -1.75
CA ILE A 286 -8.32 -8.46 -2.25
C ILE A 286 -8.31 -8.02 -3.73
N PRO A 287 -9.04 -8.67 -4.67
CA PRO A 287 -9.07 -8.23 -6.07
C PRO A 287 -9.63 -6.82 -6.28
N ASP A 288 -10.53 -6.38 -5.40
CA ASP A 288 -11.19 -5.06 -5.45
C ASP A 288 -10.44 -3.98 -4.64
N ALA A 289 -9.38 -4.35 -3.92
CA ALA A 289 -8.66 -3.45 -3.02
C ALA A 289 -7.62 -2.58 -3.72
N SER A 290 -7.47 -2.72 -5.04
CA SER A 290 -6.57 -1.91 -5.89
C SER A 290 -5.15 -1.78 -5.31
N ILE A 291 -4.63 -2.90 -4.78
CA ILE A 291 -3.30 -2.98 -4.16
C ILE A 291 -2.24 -2.80 -5.24
N VAL A 292 -1.31 -1.89 -5.03
CA VAL A 292 -0.21 -1.58 -5.96
C VAL A 292 1.09 -1.31 -5.21
N CYS A 293 2.20 -1.22 -5.97
CA CYS A 293 3.48 -0.71 -5.48
C CYS A 293 4.09 0.21 -6.54
N ILE A 294 3.67 1.48 -6.56
CA ILE A 294 4.19 2.50 -7.46
C ILE A 294 5.30 3.27 -6.73
N THR A 295 6.52 3.26 -7.26
CA THR A 295 7.72 3.80 -6.61
C THR A 295 8.51 4.72 -7.54
N GLY A 296 9.44 5.49 -6.99
CA GLY A 296 10.38 6.30 -7.76
C GLY A 296 9.70 7.42 -8.55
N ALA A 297 10.10 7.60 -9.80
CA ALA A 297 9.62 8.69 -10.66
C ALA A 297 8.12 8.63 -10.98
N ASP A 298 7.49 7.47 -10.81
CA ASP A 298 6.07 7.27 -11.11
C ASP A 298 5.13 7.71 -9.97
N ILE A 299 5.65 8.00 -8.78
CA ILE A 299 4.86 8.44 -7.62
C ILE A 299 4.16 9.76 -7.91
N ARG A 300 4.91 10.77 -8.36
CA ARG A 300 4.38 12.12 -8.59
C ARG A 300 3.28 12.15 -9.66
N PRO A 301 3.47 11.59 -10.87
CA PRO A 301 2.42 11.53 -11.88
C PRO A 301 1.14 10.85 -11.40
N ALA A 302 1.26 9.82 -10.56
CA ALA A 302 0.11 9.12 -10.01
C ALA A 302 -0.69 9.96 -9.01
N LEU A 303 -0.06 10.93 -8.33
CA LEU A 303 -0.65 11.68 -7.21
C LEU A 303 -1.03 13.12 -7.55
N GLU A 304 -0.31 13.79 -8.44
CA GLU A 304 -0.38 15.26 -8.58
C GLU A 304 -1.77 15.73 -8.98
N GLY A 305 -2.39 15.10 -9.99
CA GLY A 305 -3.74 15.45 -10.41
C GLY A 305 -4.79 15.16 -9.33
N TYR A 306 -4.65 14.06 -8.62
CA TYR A 306 -5.53 13.76 -7.49
C TYR A 306 -5.40 14.77 -6.36
N PHE A 307 -4.19 15.18 -5.98
CA PHE A 307 -3.99 16.25 -5.00
C PHE A 307 -4.56 17.58 -5.49
N GLN A 308 -4.51 17.88 -6.79
CA GLN A 308 -5.10 19.09 -7.35
C GLN A 308 -6.63 19.08 -7.21
N VAL A 309 -7.29 17.94 -7.43
CA VAL A 309 -8.75 17.79 -7.21
C VAL A 309 -9.08 18.05 -5.73
N LEU A 310 -8.34 17.43 -4.80
CA LEU A 310 -8.54 17.64 -3.38
C LEU A 310 -8.29 19.10 -2.95
N TYR A 311 -7.21 19.71 -3.45
CA TYR A 311 -6.86 21.08 -3.16
C TYR A 311 -7.94 22.05 -3.64
N ASN A 312 -8.47 21.86 -4.86
CA ASN A 312 -9.53 22.70 -5.42
C ASN A 312 -10.84 22.57 -4.63
N ALA A 313 -11.14 21.37 -4.14
CA ALA A 313 -12.32 21.13 -3.30
C ALA A 313 -12.15 21.75 -1.90
N ASN A 314 -11.00 21.54 -1.28
CA ASN A 314 -10.66 22.08 0.03
C ASN A 314 -9.15 22.09 0.23
N PRO A 315 -8.45 23.24 0.17
CA PRO A 315 -7.01 23.31 0.35
C PRO A 315 -6.50 22.66 1.65
N ALA A 316 -7.29 22.72 2.72
CA ALA A 316 -6.90 22.09 3.99
C ALA A 316 -6.83 20.57 3.90
N SER A 317 -7.46 19.93 2.92
CA SER A 317 -7.42 18.47 2.73
C SER A 317 -6.02 17.95 2.41
N VAL A 318 -5.17 18.80 1.84
CA VAL A 318 -3.76 18.49 1.49
C VAL A 318 -2.74 19.36 2.27
N GLY A 319 -3.18 19.96 3.38
CA GLY A 319 -2.30 20.75 4.25
C GLY A 319 -2.18 22.23 3.92
N GLY A 320 -3.10 22.77 3.10
CA GLY A 320 -3.19 24.19 2.77
C GLY A 320 -2.40 24.61 1.52
N ASN A 321 -1.45 23.80 1.07
CA ASN A 321 -0.67 24.01 -0.16
C ASN A 321 -0.45 22.66 -0.87
N MET A 322 -0.24 22.69 -2.18
CA MET A 322 0.24 21.53 -2.91
C MET A 322 1.62 21.13 -2.40
N PRO A 323 1.90 19.83 -2.23
CA PRO A 323 3.21 19.36 -1.78
C PRO A 323 4.33 19.75 -2.76
N GLY A 324 5.52 20.05 -2.21
CA GLY A 324 6.70 20.34 -3.00
C GLY A 324 7.36 19.10 -3.62
N ASP A 325 8.37 19.32 -4.47
CA ASP A 325 9.08 18.25 -5.18
C ASP A 325 9.79 17.27 -4.21
N ASP A 326 10.23 17.77 -3.08
CA ASP A 326 10.92 17.00 -2.02
C ASP A 326 10.01 16.06 -1.24
N PHE A 327 8.70 16.15 -1.43
CA PHE A 327 7.73 15.21 -0.87
C PHE A 327 7.79 13.83 -1.53
N TYR A 328 8.22 13.76 -2.79
CA TYR A 328 8.24 12.54 -3.58
C TYR A 328 9.64 11.93 -3.57
N TYR A 329 9.76 10.71 -3.02
CA TYR A 329 11.03 10.00 -3.03
C TYR A 329 11.31 9.44 -4.42
N VAL A 330 12.45 9.86 -4.98
CA VAL A 330 12.98 9.33 -6.24
C VAL A 330 14.30 8.67 -5.89
N SER A 331 14.34 7.34 -5.98
CA SER A 331 15.53 6.52 -5.72
C SER A 331 16.50 6.59 -6.91
#